data_cbc939b864ebe7b4b194593704384e73
#
_entry.id   cbc939b864ebe7b4b194593704384e73
#
_cell.length_a   1.000
_cell.length_b   1.000
_cell.length_c   1.000
_cell.angle_alpha   90.00
_cell.angle_beta   90.00
_cell.angle_gamma   90.00
#
_symmetry.space_group_name_H-M   'P 1'
#
loop_
_entity.id
_entity.type
_entity.pdbx_description
1 polymer ?
#
loop_
_entity_poly.entity_id
_entity_poly.type
_entity_poly.pdbx_seq_one_letter_code
_entity_poly.pdbx_strand_id
1 'polypeptide(L)'
;MLHTVNKSPFEKNSLDTCLAHAKEGSAILLIEDGVYGATKGTAVSNKVQEAMSKFTVYALEPDVKLRGVADKVMDGVKLVDYAGFVDLAVENDKVQAWL
;
A
#
# COMPACT_ATOMS: atom_id res chain seq x y z
N MET A 1 7.46 11.16 -3.77
CA MET A 1 7.08 10.20 -4.82
C MET A 1 5.96 9.29 -4.30
N LEU A 2 5.02 8.96 -5.14
CA LEU A 2 3.98 7.98 -4.84
C LEU A 2 4.33 6.66 -5.52
N HIS A 3 4.32 5.58 -4.75
CA HIS A 3 4.50 4.23 -5.28
C HIS A 3 3.16 3.49 -5.19
N THR A 4 2.74 2.86 -6.28
CA THR A 4 1.54 2.01 -6.27
C THR A 4 1.95 0.55 -6.42
N VAL A 5 1.33 -0.32 -5.63
CA VAL A 5 1.59 -1.76 -5.66
C VAL A 5 0.25 -2.47 -5.86
N ASN A 6 0.12 -3.19 -6.97
CA ASN A 6 -1.14 -3.83 -7.33
C ASN A 6 -1.14 -5.36 -7.23
N LYS A 7 -0.01 -5.97 -6.88
CA LYS A 7 0.10 -7.43 -6.78
C LYS A 7 0.09 -7.89 -5.33
N SER A 8 -0.51 -9.05 -5.09
CA SER A 8 -0.50 -9.67 -3.77
C SER A 8 0.93 -9.99 -3.34
N PRO A 9 1.31 -9.64 -2.11
CA PRO A 9 2.64 -9.96 -1.59
C PRO A 9 2.86 -11.47 -1.41
N PHE A 10 1.79 -12.27 -1.49
CA PHE A 10 1.87 -13.73 -1.38
C PHE A 10 2.13 -14.40 -2.71
N GLU A 11 1.99 -13.68 -3.82
CA GLU A 11 2.18 -14.20 -5.17
C GLU A 11 3.36 -13.58 -5.90
N LYS A 12 3.67 -12.34 -5.58
CA LYS A 12 4.74 -11.58 -6.24
C LYS A 12 5.57 -10.86 -5.19
N ASN A 13 6.79 -10.53 -5.53
CA ASN A 13 7.70 -9.79 -4.65
C ASN A 13 7.70 -8.27 -4.92
N SER A 14 6.68 -7.76 -5.62
CA SER A 14 6.60 -6.34 -5.97
C SER A 14 6.63 -5.43 -4.75
N LEU A 15 5.90 -5.80 -3.68
CA LEU A 15 5.90 -5.02 -2.45
C LEU A 15 7.29 -4.98 -1.82
N ASP A 16 7.95 -6.12 -1.71
CA ASP A 16 9.31 -6.20 -1.17
C ASP A 16 10.28 -5.32 -1.96
N THR A 17 10.21 -5.39 -3.28
CA THR A 17 11.06 -4.60 -4.15
C THR A 17 10.77 -3.11 -4.00
N CYS A 18 9.50 -2.74 -3.92
CA CYS A 18 9.10 -1.35 -3.68
C CYS A 18 9.67 -0.83 -2.36
N LEU A 19 9.50 -1.57 -1.27
CA LEU A 19 9.97 -1.16 0.04
C LEU A 19 11.49 -1.03 0.10
N ALA A 20 12.20 -1.87 -0.66
CA ALA A 20 13.66 -1.82 -0.72
C ALA A 20 14.19 -0.62 -1.51
N HIS A 21 13.43 -0.11 -2.48
CA HIS A 21 13.88 0.95 -3.38
C HIS A 21 13.28 2.31 -3.09
N ALA A 22 12.14 2.39 -2.40
CA ALA A 22 11.49 3.66 -2.11
C ALA A 22 12.33 4.49 -1.14
N LYS A 23 12.33 5.80 -1.38
CA LYS A 23 13.02 6.73 -0.47
C LYS A 23 12.16 7.01 0.75
N GLU A 24 12.79 7.16 1.90
CA GLU A 24 12.10 7.53 3.14
C GLU A 24 11.26 8.78 2.92
N GLY A 25 10.06 8.78 3.45
CA GLY A 25 9.10 9.87 3.28
C GLY A 25 8.16 9.69 2.10
N SER A 26 8.37 8.66 1.27
CA SER A 26 7.48 8.37 0.14
C SER A 26 6.12 7.88 0.62
N ALA A 27 5.11 8.05 -0.25
CA ALA A 27 3.79 7.47 -0.05
C ALA A 27 3.71 6.14 -0.81
N ILE A 28 3.14 5.13 -0.18
CA ILE A 28 2.91 3.82 -0.80
C ILE A 28 1.42 3.54 -0.77
N LEU A 29 0.84 3.32 -1.94
CA LEU A 29 -0.59 3.04 -2.08
C LEU A 29 -0.78 1.61 -2.59
N LEU A 30 -1.46 0.81 -1.80
CA LEU A 30 -1.79 -0.57 -2.15
C LEU A 30 -3.15 -0.56 -2.85
N ILE A 31 -3.20 -1.11 -4.04
CA ILE A 31 -4.42 -1.19 -4.86
C ILE A 31 -4.62 -2.61 -5.34
N GLU A 32 -5.81 -2.94 -5.79
CA GLU A 32 -6.15 -4.27 -6.30
C GLU A 32 -5.68 -5.33 -5.31
N ASP A 33 -5.02 -6.38 -5.75
CA ASP A 33 -4.54 -7.45 -4.86
C ASP A 33 -3.42 -7.01 -3.93
N GLY A 34 -2.81 -5.84 -4.19
CA GLY A 34 -1.82 -5.26 -3.28
C GLY A 34 -2.38 -4.96 -1.90
N VAL A 35 -3.71 -4.75 -1.79
CA VAL A 35 -4.33 -4.46 -0.49
C VAL A 35 -4.19 -5.60 0.52
N TYR A 36 -3.93 -6.82 0.07
CA TYR A 36 -3.63 -7.92 1.00
C TYR A 36 -2.38 -7.65 1.83
N GLY A 37 -1.48 -6.79 1.34
CA GLY A 37 -0.30 -6.36 2.10
C GLY A 37 -0.64 -5.49 3.31
N ALA A 38 -1.85 -4.93 3.37
CA ALA A 38 -2.29 -4.09 4.47
C ALA A 38 -2.98 -4.88 5.59
N THR A 39 -3.14 -6.20 5.44
CA THR A 39 -3.89 -7.01 6.40
C THR A 39 -3.01 -7.45 7.56
N LYS A 40 -3.58 -7.42 8.77
CA LYS A 40 -2.91 -7.87 9.99
C LYS A 40 -2.93 -9.39 10.10
N GLY A 41 -1.98 -9.94 10.86
CA GLY A 41 -1.94 -11.37 11.13
C GLY A 41 -1.42 -12.22 9.98
N THR A 42 -0.68 -11.64 9.04
CA THR A 42 -0.12 -12.35 7.90
C THR A 42 1.41 -12.40 7.98
N ALA A 43 2.02 -13.16 7.06
CA ALA A 43 3.47 -13.28 7.00
C ALA A 43 4.17 -11.95 6.69
N VAL A 44 3.46 -10.99 6.07
CA VAL A 44 4.05 -9.68 5.70
C VAL A 44 3.67 -8.56 6.65
N SER A 45 2.81 -8.82 7.65
CA SER A 45 2.30 -7.76 8.54
C SER A 45 3.42 -7.00 9.24
N ASN A 46 4.40 -7.70 9.80
CA ASN A 46 5.50 -7.04 10.51
C ASN A 46 6.34 -6.19 9.57
N LYS A 47 6.58 -6.67 8.36
CA LYS A 47 7.34 -5.94 7.35
C LYS A 47 6.66 -4.62 7.00
N VAL A 48 5.36 -4.65 6.75
CA VAL A 48 4.60 -3.45 6.40
C VAL A 48 4.52 -2.51 7.60
N GLN A 49 4.34 -3.05 8.80
CA GLN A 49 4.30 -2.24 10.01
C GLN A 49 5.63 -1.52 10.25
N GLU A 50 6.74 -2.20 10.06
CA GLU A 50 8.06 -1.56 10.15
C GLU A 50 8.25 -0.49 9.08
N ALA A 51 7.73 -0.73 7.88
CA ALA A 51 7.81 0.23 6.78
C ALA A 51 7.08 1.54 7.11
N MET A 52 6.06 1.50 7.96
CA MET A 52 5.31 2.70 8.34
C MET A 52 6.14 3.70 9.14
N SER A 53 7.31 3.32 9.65
CA SER A 53 8.23 4.28 10.27
C SER A 53 8.97 5.12 9.22
N LYS A 54 9.00 4.69 7.97
CA LYS A 54 9.72 5.36 6.88
C LYS A 54 8.80 5.91 5.81
N PHE A 55 7.63 5.31 5.64
CA PHE A 55 6.68 5.62 4.58
C PHE A 55 5.29 5.82 5.14
N THR A 56 4.46 6.58 4.43
CA THR A 56 3.02 6.59 4.71
C THR A 56 2.38 5.54 3.82
N VAL A 57 1.72 4.57 4.43
CA VAL A 57 1.10 3.47 3.69
C VAL A 57 -0.41 3.69 3.61
N TYR A 58 -0.92 3.63 2.40
CA TYR A 58 -2.35 3.77 2.10
C TYR A 58 -2.86 2.49 1.46
N ALA A 59 -4.14 2.24 1.58
CA ALA A 59 -4.83 1.19 0.85
C ALA A 59 -6.11 1.75 0.24
N LEU A 60 -6.40 1.35 -1.00
CA LEU A 60 -7.58 1.82 -1.69
C LEU A 60 -8.82 1.14 -1.11
N GLU A 61 -9.71 1.92 -0.50
CA GLU A 61 -10.85 1.38 0.24
C GLU A 61 -11.78 0.51 -0.60
N PRO A 62 -12.18 0.90 -1.83
CA PRO A 62 -13.02 0.02 -2.64
C PRO A 62 -12.41 -1.36 -2.87
N ASP A 63 -11.09 -1.43 -3.04
CA ASP A 63 -10.40 -2.72 -3.25
C ASP A 63 -10.36 -3.55 -1.98
N VAL A 64 -10.19 -2.90 -0.83
CA VAL A 64 -10.24 -3.57 0.47
C VAL A 64 -11.62 -4.17 0.71
N LYS A 65 -12.67 -3.39 0.43
CA LYS A 65 -14.06 -3.85 0.61
C LYS A 65 -14.43 -4.96 -0.34
N LEU A 66 -14.02 -4.85 -1.61
CA LEU A 66 -14.31 -5.87 -2.62
C LEU A 66 -13.72 -7.22 -2.23
N ARG A 67 -12.57 -7.22 -1.57
CA ARG A 67 -11.89 -8.45 -1.16
C ARG A 67 -12.27 -8.92 0.25
N GLY A 68 -13.17 -8.19 0.91
CA GLY A 68 -13.70 -8.61 2.23
C GLY A 68 -12.69 -8.52 3.35
N VAL A 69 -11.69 -7.66 3.26
CA VAL A 69 -10.64 -7.55 4.27
C VAL A 69 -10.67 -6.23 5.05
N ALA A 70 -11.76 -5.49 4.93
CA ALA A 70 -11.87 -4.17 5.59
C ALA A 70 -11.66 -4.24 7.10
N ASP A 71 -12.13 -5.30 7.75
CA ASP A 71 -12.00 -5.50 9.19
C ASP A 71 -10.62 -6.05 9.59
N LYS A 72 -9.76 -6.33 8.63
CA LYS A 72 -8.43 -6.89 8.86
C LYS A 72 -7.31 -5.94 8.54
N VAL A 73 -7.61 -4.71 8.15
CA VAL A 73 -6.58 -3.71 7.84
C VAL A 73 -5.84 -3.35 9.12
N MET A 74 -4.51 -3.37 9.06
CA MET A 74 -3.70 -3.08 10.25
C MET A 74 -3.74 -1.59 10.60
N ASP A 75 -3.57 -1.29 11.89
CA ASP A 75 -3.52 0.08 12.37
C ASP A 75 -2.35 0.81 11.73
N GLY A 76 -2.56 2.07 11.38
CA GLY A 76 -1.54 2.89 10.75
C GLY A 76 -1.66 2.96 9.23
N VAL A 77 -2.29 1.98 8.60
CA VAL A 77 -2.60 2.07 7.16
C VAL A 77 -3.80 3.00 6.99
N LYS A 78 -3.66 3.97 6.09
CA LYS A 78 -4.72 4.94 5.82
C LYS A 78 -5.55 4.46 4.64
N LEU A 79 -6.86 4.40 4.82
CA LEU A 79 -7.77 4.05 3.72
C LEU A 79 -8.09 5.31 2.93
N VAL A 80 -8.05 5.18 1.60
CA VAL A 80 -8.42 6.27 0.69
C VAL A 80 -9.38 5.75 -0.38
N ASP A 81 -10.25 6.63 -0.85
CA ASP A 81 -11.12 6.35 -1.99
C ASP A 81 -10.43 6.78 -3.30
N TYR A 82 -11.15 6.71 -4.42
CA TYR A 82 -10.57 7.13 -5.69
C TYR A 82 -10.22 8.62 -5.71
N ALA A 83 -11.00 9.46 -5.07
CA ALA A 83 -10.67 10.88 -4.96
C ALA A 83 -9.38 11.09 -4.19
N GLY A 84 -9.19 10.34 -3.10
CA GLY A 84 -7.93 10.37 -2.33
C GLY A 84 -6.75 9.87 -3.12
N PHE A 85 -6.95 8.87 -3.98
CA PHE A 85 -5.90 8.39 -4.89
C PHE A 85 -5.48 9.52 -5.85
N VAL A 86 -6.45 10.20 -6.44
CA VAL A 86 -6.17 11.33 -7.34
C VAL A 86 -5.40 12.43 -6.59
N ASP A 87 -5.82 12.76 -5.37
CA ASP A 87 -5.13 13.75 -4.55
C ASP A 87 -3.67 13.37 -4.29
N LEU A 88 -3.41 12.10 -3.97
CA LEU A 88 -2.05 11.61 -3.76
C LEU A 88 -1.21 11.74 -5.04
N ALA A 89 -1.80 11.43 -6.18
CA ALA A 89 -1.09 11.53 -7.46
C ALA A 89 -0.77 12.99 -7.79
N VAL A 90 -1.67 13.93 -7.46
CA VAL A 90 -1.45 15.36 -7.68
C VAL A 90 -0.41 15.93 -6.73
N GLU A 91 -0.40 15.49 -5.48
CA GLU A 91 0.52 15.98 -4.44
C GLU A 91 1.96 15.51 -4.65
N ASN A 92 2.15 14.46 -5.43
CA ASN A 92 3.47 13.87 -5.65
C ASN A 92 3.93 14.15 -7.08
N ASP A 93 5.18 14.59 -7.24
CA ASP A 93 5.73 14.93 -8.55
C ASP A 93 5.82 13.73 -9.48
N LYS A 94 6.02 12.55 -8.91
CA LYS A 94 6.22 11.32 -9.67
C LYS A 94 5.43 10.18 -9.08
N VAL A 95 4.95 9.30 -9.95
CA VAL A 95 4.26 8.08 -9.57
C VAL A 95 4.99 6.89 -10.19
N GLN A 96 5.33 5.92 -9.36
CA GLN A 96 5.98 4.68 -9.79
C GLN A 96 5.02 3.52 -9.54
N ALA A 97 4.63 2.83 -10.59
CA ALA A 97 3.80 1.63 -10.49
C ALA A 97 4.68 0.38 -10.43
N TRP A 98 4.45 -0.47 -9.43
CA TRP A 98 5.14 -1.75 -9.25
C TRP A 98 4.18 -2.86 -9.66
N LEU A 99 4.45 -3.49 -10.77
CA LEU A 99 3.55 -4.50 -11.37
C LEU A 99 3.94 -5.93 -11.06
#